data_41e2bc237a2619e16d64e05ecc0ab221
#
_entry.id   41e2bc237a2619e16d64e05ecc0ab221
#
_cell.length_a   1.000
_cell.length_b   1.000
_cell.length_c   1.000
_cell.angle_alpha   90.00
_cell.angle_beta   90.00
_cell.angle_gamma   90.00
#
_symmetry.space_group_name_H-M   'P 1'
#
loop_
_entity.id
_entity.type
_entity.pdbx_description
1 polymer ?
#
loop_
_entity_poly.entity_id
_entity_poly.type
_entity_poly.pdbx_seq_one_letter_code
_entity_poly.pdbx_strand_id
1 'polypeptide(L)'
;DDKAINALGATEDIVKEYLTLVTVQSKMRAAIVADADTNVSDADANTSAYSYVNVSKTSYKDADGNTQEYTDDEKAELADTVQKFHDAAADTTLDTAADEYGYTVSTGTFSSDNTTLDEEVLNALEGLKSEGELSDVVETDNYYYVLRLDEITDADATEEHRQEIISQRQSDLYNEVLQGWKDEAEWVLKDK
;
A
#
# COMPACT_ATOMS: atom_id res chain seq x y z
N ASP A 1 12.61 -26.24 30.56
CA ASP A 1 12.02 -26.89 31.74
C ASP A 1 11.32 -28.19 31.27
N ASP A 2 11.96 -29.35 31.52
CA ASP A 2 11.53 -30.69 31.04
C ASP A 2 10.07 -31.00 31.42
N LYS A 3 9.56 -30.43 32.51
CA LYS A 3 8.17 -30.59 32.93
C LYS A 3 7.15 -29.96 31.97
N ALA A 4 7.48 -28.80 31.35
CA ALA A 4 6.61 -28.16 30.41
C ALA A 4 6.57 -28.91 29.06
N ILE A 5 7.72 -29.44 28.63
CA ILE A 5 7.85 -30.25 27.40
C ILE A 5 7.08 -31.57 27.56
N ASN A 6 7.23 -32.26 28.67
CA ASN A 6 6.54 -33.51 28.95
C ASN A 6 5.01 -33.33 29.11
N ALA A 7 4.56 -32.18 29.64
CA ALA A 7 3.13 -31.86 29.78
C ALA A 7 2.44 -31.70 28.42
N LEU A 8 3.18 -31.37 27.35
CA LEU A 8 2.70 -31.29 25.98
C LEU A 8 2.82 -32.60 25.19
N GLY A 9 3.26 -33.69 25.84
CA GLY A 9 3.46 -35.00 25.21
C GLY A 9 4.67 -35.08 24.29
N ALA A 10 5.56 -34.07 24.32
CA ALA A 10 6.80 -34.05 23.55
C ALA A 10 7.96 -34.64 24.36
N THR A 11 8.85 -35.36 23.69
CA THR A 11 10.12 -35.83 24.29
C THR A 11 11.25 -34.89 23.88
N GLU A 12 12.37 -34.92 24.63
CA GLU A 12 13.57 -34.13 24.28
C GLU A 12 14.06 -34.41 22.86
N ASP A 13 13.99 -35.67 22.43
CA ASP A 13 14.40 -36.07 21.08
C ASP A 13 13.48 -35.49 20.01
N ILE A 14 12.16 -35.50 20.21
CA ILE A 14 11.20 -34.86 19.29
C ILE A 14 11.47 -33.36 19.20
N VAL A 15 11.75 -32.68 20.31
CA VAL A 15 12.09 -31.25 20.30
C VAL A 15 13.40 -30.99 19.57
N LYS A 16 14.44 -31.81 19.78
CA LYS A 16 15.71 -31.69 19.06
C LYS A 16 15.54 -31.91 17.57
N GLU A 17 14.78 -32.94 17.17
CA GLU A 17 14.48 -33.19 15.75
C GLU A 17 13.75 -32.01 15.11
N TYR A 18 12.71 -31.49 15.76
CA TYR A 18 11.96 -30.33 15.30
C TYR A 18 12.87 -29.10 15.15
N LEU A 19 13.68 -28.77 16.16
CA LEU A 19 14.62 -27.65 16.10
C LEU A 19 15.67 -27.83 14.99
N THR A 20 16.10 -29.05 14.75
CA THR A 20 17.03 -29.38 13.65
C THR A 20 16.36 -29.11 12.31
N LEU A 21 15.12 -29.59 12.10
CA LEU A 21 14.35 -29.35 10.87
C LEU A 21 14.12 -27.85 10.61
N VAL A 22 13.70 -27.10 11.64
CA VAL A 22 13.52 -25.65 11.55
C VAL A 22 14.81 -24.94 11.19
N THR A 23 15.94 -25.37 11.79
CA THR A 23 17.26 -24.80 11.50
C THR A 23 17.69 -25.09 10.06
N VAL A 24 17.49 -26.32 9.58
CA VAL A 24 17.79 -26.71 8.18
C VAL A 24 16.92 -25.90 7.22
N GLN A 25 15.62 -25.82 7.48
CA GLN A 25 14.71 -25.04 6.65
C GLN A 25 15.10 -23.56 6.58
N SER A 26 15.47 -22.95 7.72
CA SER A 26 15.92 -21.56 7.77
C SER A 26 17.21 -21.34 6.95
N LYS A 27 18.21 -22.24 7.09
CA LYS A 27 19.46 -22.17 6.33
C LYS A 27 19.23 -22.38 4.84
N MET A 28 18.37 -23.32 4.48
CA MET A 28 18.00 -23.59 3.10
C MET A 28 17.32 -22.37 2.47
N ARG A 29 16.35 -21.78 3.16
CA ARG A 29 15.71 -20.54 2.73
C ARG A 29 16.75 -19.43 2.51
N ALA A 30 17.62 -19.21 3.48
CA ALA A 30 18.66 -18.19 3.38
C ALA A 30 19.59 -18.41 2.20
N ALA A 31 19.94 -19.66 1.90
CA ALA A 31 20.77 -20.00 0.73
C ALA A 31 20.03 -19.72 -0.59
N ILE A 32 18.75 -20.09 -0.70
CA ILE A 32 17.97 -19.86 -1.93
C ILE A 32 17.80 -18.37 -2.17
N VAL A 33 17.37 -17.61 -1.15
CA VAL A 33 17.07 -16.18 -1.33
C VAL A 33 18.33 -15.32 -1.54
N ALA A 34 19.52 -15.86 -1.21
CA ALA A 34 20.79 -15.18 -1.48
C ALA A 34 21.06 -15.01 -2.99
N ASP A 35 20.46 -15.84 -3.83
CA ASP A 35 20.59 -15.80 -5.30
C ASP A 35 19.54 -14.88 -5.96
N ALA A 36 18.64 -14.27 -5.18
CA ALA A 36 17.65 -13.35 -5.71
C ALA A 36 18.32 -12.06 -6.24
N ASP A 37 17.78 -11.54 -7.35
CA ASP A 37 18.21 -10.25 -7.87
C ASP A 37 17.78 -9.11 -6.95
N THR A 38 18.75 -8.52 -6.26
CA THR A 38 18.55 -7.38 -5.35
C THR A 38 18.82 -6.02 -6.01
N ASN A 39 19.13 -6.01 -7.31
CA ASN A 39 19.37 -4.77 -8.04
C ASN A 39 18.05 -4.16 -8.51
N VAL A 40 17.53 -3.22 -7.72
CA VAL A 40 16.31 -2.46 -8.04
C VAL A 40 16.73 -1.08 -8.53
N SER A 41 16.27 -0.69 -9.73
CA SER A 41 16.56 0.63 -10.28
C SER A 41 15.90 1.74 -9.46
N ASP A 42 16.47 2.96 -9.50
CA ASP A 42 15.85 4.10 -8.83
C ASP A 42 14.46 4.42 -9.41
N ALA A 43 14.27 4.19 -10.71
CA ALA A 43 12.98 4.38 -11.36
C ALA A 43 11.92 3.37 -10.89
N ASP A 44 12.30 2.09 -10.69
CA ASP A 44 11.38 1.07 -10.21
C ASP A 44 11.01 1.25 -8.73
N ALA A 45 11.94 1.78 -7.93
CA ALA A 45 11.71 2.01 -6.51
C ALA A 45 11.05 3.35 -6.22
N ASN A 46 11.07 4.32 -7.17
CA ASN A 46 10.61 5.68 -6.90
C ASN A 46 9.20 5.70 -6.34
N THR A 47 9.08 6.38 -5.21
CA THR A 47 7.82 6.62 -4.52
C THR A 47 7.69 8.12 -4.27
N SER A 48 6.58 8.69 -4.68
CA SER A 48 6.26 10.11 -4.55
C SER A 48 5.35 10.33 -3.35
N ALA A 49 5.45 11.50 -2.71
CA ALA A 49 4.53 11.91 -1.65
C ALA A 49 3.48 12.89 -2.19
N TYR A 50 2.26 12.78 -1.71
CA TYR A 50 1.16 13.66 -2.08
C TYR A 50 0.26 13.97 -0.90
N SER A 51 -0.40 15.14 -0.99
CA SER A 51 -1.51 15.51 -0.11
C SER A 51 -2.80 15.54 -0.91
N TYR A 52 -3.90 15.29 -0.23
CA TYR A 52 -5.21 15.29 -0.87
C TYR A 52 -6.34 15.69 0.04
N VAL A 53 -7.39 16.20 -0.57
CA VAL A 53 -8.72 16.31 0.02
C VAL A 53 -9.63 15.38 -0.76
N ASN A 54 -10.41 14.56 -0.06
CA ASN A 54 -11.47 13.76 -0.66
C ASN A 54 -12.83 14.13 -0.12
N VAL A 55 -13.79 14.30 -1.01
CA VAL A 55 -15.17 14.66 -0.67
C VAL A 55 -16.10 13.54 -1.11
N SER A 56 -16.81 12.92 -0.16
CA SER A 56 -17.75 11.84 -0.46
C SER A 56 -18.90 12.36 -1.33
N LYS A 57 -19.30 11.55 -2.32
CA LYS A 57 -20.46 11.83 -3.20
C LYS A 57 -21.79 11.40 -2.59
N THR A 58 -21.77 10.68 -1.47
CA THR A 58 -22.98 10.07 -0.89
C THR A 58 -23.38 10.67 0.43
N SER A 59 -22.43 11.06 1.27
CA SER A 59 -22.68 11.48 2.65
C SER A 59 -21.63 12.45 3.16
N TYR A 60 -22.00 13.20 4.21
CA TYR A 60 -21.12 14.12 4.93
C TYR A 60 -21.29 13.95 6.44
N LYS A 61 -20.40 14.55 7.22
CA LYS A 61 -20.52 14.67 8.67
C LYS A 61 -21.12 16.03 9.02
N ASP A 62 -22.21 16.03 9.81
CA ASP A 62 -22.78 17.27 10.35
C ASP A 62 -21.92 17.81 11.52
N ALA A 63 -22.31 18.97 12.05
CA ALA A 63 -21.59 19.65 13.14
C ALA A 63 -21.50 18.81 14.43
N ASP A 64 -22.41 17.86 14.62
CA ASP A 64 -22.46 16.95 15.77
C ASP A 64 -21.69 15.63 15.49
N GLY A 65 -21.10 15.48 14.27
CA GLY A 65 -20.33 14.32 13.84
C GLY A 65 -21.19 13.14 13.34
N ASN A 66 -22.51 13.34 13.17
CA ASN A 66 -23.38 12.29 12.62
C ASN A 66 -23.24 12.23 11.10
N THR A 67 -23.36 11.01 10.54
CA THR A 67 -23.37 10.84 9.08
C THR A 67 -24.75 11.21 8.54
N GLN A 68 -24.78 12.14 7.60
CA GLN A 68 -25.96 12.55 6.85
C GLN A 68 -25.76 12.18 5.37
N GLU A 69 -26.81 11.70 4.72
CA GLU A 69 -26.79 11.47 3.28
C GLU A 69 -27.11 12.77 2.55
N TYR A 70 -26.42 13.02 1.45
CA TYR A 70 -26.78 14.14 0.57
C TYR A 70 -28.15 13.91 -0.08
N THR A 71 -28.96 14.95 -0.09
CA THR A 71 -30.17 15.01 -0.92
C THR A 71 -29.78 15.11 -2.41
N ASP A 72 -30.71 14.86 -3.33
CA ASP A 72 -30.44 14.94 -4.76
C ASP A 72 -30.04 16.36 -5.20
N ASP A 73 -30.61 17.39 -4.55
CA ASP A 73 -30.24 18.79 -4.81
C ASP A 73 -28.80 19.08 -4.33
N GLU A 74 -28.43 18.62 -3.13
CA GLU A 74 -27.07 18.79 -2.61
C GLU A 74 -26.04 18.04 -3.45
N LYS A 75 -26.35 16.84 -3.96
CA LYS A 75 -25.47 16.10 -4.90
C LYS A 75 -25.26 16.86 -6.20
N ALA A 76 -26.31 17.50 -6.72
CA ALA A 76 -26.22 18.30 -7.95
C ALA A 76 -25.29 19.52 -7.78
N GLU A 77 -25.24 20.12 -6.58
CA GLU A 77 -24.41 21.28 -6.27
C GLU A 77 -22.98 20.89 -5.80
N LEU A 78 -22.78 19.61 -5.45
CA LEU A 78 -21.52 19.15 -4.86
C LEU A 78 -20.33 19.32 -5.81
N ALA A 79 -20.49 18.96 -7.08
CA ALA A 79 -19.45 19.10 -8.09
C ALA A 79 -19.00 20.55 -8.24
N ASP A 80 -19.96 21.51 -8.28
CA ASP A 80 -19.67 22.93 -8.34
C ASP A 80 -18.96 23.43 -7.05
N THR A 81 -19.31 22.87 -5.90
CA THR A 81 -18.68 23.21 -4.62
C THR A 81 -17.23 22.73 -4.59
N VAL A 82 -16.97 21.50 -5.05
CA VAL A 82 -15.61 20.94 -5.13
C VAL A 82 -14.76 21.71 -6.15
N GLN A 83 -15.35 22.14 -7.27
CA GLN A 83 -14.63 22.98 -8.23
C GLN A 83 -14.24 24.34 -7.63
N LYS A 84 -15.12 24.98 -6.89
CA LYS A 84 -14.80 26.25 -6.17
C LYS A 84 -13.71 26.04 -5.12
N PHE A 85 -13.74 24.91 -4.41
CA PHE A 85 -12.67 24.52 -3.48
C PHE A 85 -11.33 24.37 -4.23
N HIS A 86 -11.31 23.65 -5.35
CA HIS A 86 -10.12 23.51 -6.19
C HIS A 86 -9.57 24.87 -6.63
N ASP A 87 -10.42 25.77 -7.13
CA ASP A 87 -10.03 27.10 -7.58
C ASP A 87 -9.42 27.91 -6.43
N ALA A 88 -10.03 27.84 -5.21
CA ALA A 88 -9.48 28.45 -4.02
C ALA A 88 -8.12 27.87 -3.62
N ALA A 89 -7.95 26.55 -3.74
CA ALA A 89 -6.67 25.88 -3.48
C ALA A 89 -5.57 26.29 -4.48
N ALA A 90 -5.94 26.51 -5.74
CA ALA A 90 -5.02 26.99 -6.77
C ALA A 90 -4.61 28.46 -6.54
N ASP A 91 -5.52 29.29 -6.03
CA ASP A 91 -5.25 30.70 -5.74
C ASP A 91 -4.44 30.89 -4.42
N THR A 92 -4.49 29.91 -3.51
CA THR A 92 -3.85 29.98 -2.19
C THR A 92 -2.93 28.77 -1.94
N THR A 93 -3.38 27.81 -1.16
CA THR A 93 -2.79 26.48 -0.97
C THR A 93 -3.89 25.47 -0.66
N LEU A 94 -3.62 24.18 -0.87
CA LEU A 94 -4.56 23.11 -0.53
C LEU A 94 -5.00 23.20 0.95
N ASP A 95 -4.04 23.43 1.86
CA ASP A 95 -4.29 23.50 3.30
C ASP A 95 -5.17 24.71 3.66
N THR A 96 -4.86 25.90 3.09
CA THR A 96 -5.64 27.12 3.35
C THR A 96 -7.07 26.99 2.85
N ALA A 97 -7.25 26.48 1.65
CA ALA A 97 -8.57 26.26 1.09
C ALA A 97 -9.34 25.19 1.89
N ALA A 98 -8.68 24.12 2.32
CA ALA A 98 -9.31 23.08 3.13
C ALA A 98 -9.84 23.63 4.46
N ASP A 99 -9.07 24.47 5.12
CA ASP A 99 -9.50 25.16 6.36
C ASP A 99 -10.73 26.04 6.10
N GLU A 100 -10.76 26.78 4.99
CA GLU A 100 -11.87 27.66 4.63
C GLU A 100 -13.17 26.89 4.36
N TYR A 101 -13.05 25.75 3.65
CA TYR A 101 -14.21 24.92 3.28
C TYR A 101 -14.56 23.87 4.34
N GLY A 102 -13.79 23.75 5.42
CA GLY A 102 -14.01 22.77 6.49
C GLY A 102 -13.65 21.34 6.06
N TYR A 103 -12.75 21.18 5.10
CA TYR A 103 -12.23 19.90 4.67
C TYR A 103 -10.95 19.51 5.42
N THR A 104 -10.59 18.25 5.37
CA THR A 104 -9.37 17.73 5.99
C THR A 104 -8.37 17.33 4.91
N VAL A 105 -7.15 17.85 5.01
CA VAL A 105 -6.04 17.39 4.17
C VAL A 105 -5.48 16.09 4.74
N SER A 106 -5.34 15.11 3.90
CA SER A 106 -4.67 13.83 4.17
C SER A 106 -3.42 13.70 3.31
N THR A 107 -2.49 12.86 3.73
CA THR A 107 -1.25 12.58 3.00
C THR A 107 -1.16 11.11 2.62
N GLY A 108 -0.40 10.81 1.58
CA GLY A 108 -0.11 9.46 1.14
C GLY A 108 1.14 9.43 0.28
N THR A 109 1.55 8.22 -0.08
CA THR A 109 2.62 7.98 -1.03
C THR A 109 2.12 7.10 -2.17
N PHE A 110 2.73 7.19 -3.35
CA PHE A 110 2.41 6.35 -4.49
C PHE A 110 3.65 6.03 -5.32
N SER A 111 3.63 4.85 -5.92
CA SER A 111 4.55 4.39 -6.97
C SER A 111 3.76 4.06 -8.23
N SER A 112 4.43 3.93 -9.36
CA SER A 112 3.77 3.64 -10.65
C SER A 112 3.15 2.23 -10.71
N ASP A 113 3.53 1.34 -9.82
CA ASP A 113 2.98 -0.02 -9.68
C ASP A 113 1.92 -0.13 -8.56
N ASN A 114 1.47 1.01 -8.00
CA ASN A 114 0.44 1.02 -6.96
C ASN A 114 -0.87 0.44 -7.49
N THR A 115 -1.39 -0.57 -6.77
CA THR A 115 -2.65 -1.26 -7.11
C THR A 115 -3.77 -1.02 -6.10
N THR A 116 -3.55 -0.14 -5.12
CA THR A 116 -4.50 0.13 -4.02
C THR A 116 -5.27 1.43 -4.21
N LEU A 117 -4.75 2.36 -5.00
CA LEU A 117 -5.44 3.60 -5.37
C LEU A 117 -6.44 3.33 -6.50
N ASP A 118 -7.52 4.12 -6.53
CA ASP A 118 -8.43 4.17 -7.68
C ASP A 118 -7.62 4.58 -8.93
N GLU A 119 -7.92 3.99 -10.08
CA GLU A 119 -7.18 4.21 -11.32
C GLU A 119 -7.18 5.70 -11.72
N GLU A 120 -8.29 6.40 -11.53
CA GLU A 120 -8.43 7.83 -11.82
C GLU A 120 -7.51 8.67 -10.94
N VAL A 121 -7.36 8.30 -9.66
CA VAL A 121 -6.47 8.99 -8.69
C VAL A 121 -5.01 8.74 -9.07
N LEU A 122 -4.63 7.50 -9.37
CA LEU A 122 -3.27 7.16 -9.77
C LEU A 122 -2.88 7.89 -11.07
N ASN A 123 -3.74 7.85 -12.08
CA ASN A 123 -3.50 8.54 -13.36
C ASN A 123 -3.33 10.06 -13.17
N ALA A 124 -4.11 10.67 -12.29
CA ALA A 124 -4.00 12.09 -11.98
C ALA A 124 -2.67 12.42 -11.29
N LEU A 125 -2.26 11.61 -10.29
CA LEU A 125 -0.97 11.76 -9.60
C LEU A 125 0.21 11.60 -10.55
N GLU A 126 0.19 10.61 -11.44
CA GLU A 126 1.24 10.40 -12.45
C GLU A 126 1.28 11.56 -13.49
N GLY A 127 0.17 12.27 -13.64
CA GLY A 127 0.07 13.47 -14.48
C GLY A 127 0.85 14.66 -13.93
N LEU A 128 1.00 14.78 -12.60
CA LEU A 128 1.70 15.89 -11.94
C LEU A 128 3.22 15.77 -12.14
N LYS A 129 3.86 16.90 -12.44
CA LYS A 129 5.31 16.92 -12.79
C LYS A 129 6.16 17.80 -11.90
N SER A 130 5.53 18.61 -11.06
CA SER A 130 6.22 19.58 -10.22
C SER A 130 5.70 19.51 -8.79
N GLU A 131 6.60 19.62 -7.82
CA GLU A 131 6.21 19.74 -6.42
C GLU A 131 5.35 20.98 -6.18
N GLY A 132 4.28 20.83 -5.43
CA GLY A 132 3.26 21.84 -5.21
C GLY A 132 2.18 21.89 -6.30
N GLU A 133 2.30 21.14 -7.39
CA GLU A 133 1.31 21.11 -8.47
C GLU A 133 0.02 20.44 -7.99
N LEU A 134 -1.13 21.08 -8.31
CA LEU A 134 -2.46 20.54 -8.05
C LEU A 134 -2.99 19.80 -9.27
N SER A 135 -3.72 18.71 -9.03
CA SER A 135 -4.51 18.04 -10.06
C SER A 135 -5.77 18.88 -10.38
N ASP A 136 -6.37 18.67 -11.53
CA ASP A 136 -7.79 18.95 -11.71
C ASP A 136 -8.62 18.18 -10.68
N VAL A 137 -9.92 18.50 -10.53
CA VAL A 137 -10.84 17.70 -9.72
C VAL A 137 -10.94 16.30 -10.32
N VAL A 138 -10.56 15.29 -9.54
CA VAL A 138 -10.63 13.88 -9.93
C VAL A 138 -11.92 13.28 -9.39
N GLU A 139 -12.72 12.70 -10.25
CA GLU A 139 -13.96 12.03 -9.88
C GLU A 139 -13.80 10.52 -9.95
N THR A 140 -14.12 9.84 -8.83
CA THR A 140 -14.26 8.39 -8.77
C THR A 140 -15.73 8.00 -8.54
N ASP A 141 -16.01 6.73 -8.41
CA ASP A 141 -17.38 6.26 -8.12
C ASP A 141 -17.95 6.87 -6.83
N ASN A 142 -17.12 7.02 -5.80
CA ASN A 142 -17.57 7.36 -4.44
C ASN A 142 -17.14 8.74 -3.96
N TYR A 143 -16.10 9.34 -4.58
CA TYR A 143 -15.46 10.56 -4.09
C TYR A 143 -15.09 11.50 -5.22
N TYR A 144 -14.98 12.80 -4.88
CA TYR A 144 -14.18 13.77 -5.60
C TYR A 144 -12.86 13.95 -4.86
N TYR A 145 -11.76 14.09 -5.59
CA TYR A 145 -10.44 14.36 -5.03
C TYR A 145 -9.84 15.62 -5.62
N VAL A 146 -9.10 16.36 -4.80
CA VAL A 146 -8.13 17.37 -5.22
C VAL A 146 -6.80 16.95 -4.63
N LEU A 147 -5.81 16.73 -5.49
CA LEU A 147 -4.52 16.14 -5.17
C LEU A 147 -3.42 17.18 -5.34
N ARG A 148 -2.38 17.13 -4.50
CA ARG A 148 -1.18 17.95 -4.63
C ARG A 148 0.05 17.05 -4.55
N LEU A 149 0.95 17.16 -5.51
CA LEU A 149 2.25 16.49 -5.44
C LEU A 149 3.14 17.23 -4.44
N ASP A 150 3.54 16.59 -3.37
CA ASP A 150 4.39 17.21 -2.35
C ASP A 150 5.87 16.96 -2.63
N GLU A 151 6.24 15.72 -2.96
CA GLU A 151 7.59 15.32 -3.31
C GLU A 151 7.57 14.36 -4.51
N ILE A 152 8.38 14.65 -5.53
CA ILE A 152 8.55 13.76 -6.69
C ILE A 152 9.24 12.45 -6.27
N THR A 153 10.11 12.53 -5.28
CA THR A 153 10.80 11.37 -4.70
C THR A 153 10.88 11.55 -3.19
N ASP A 154 10.03 10.83 -2.47
CA ASP A 154 10.15 10.65 -1.03
C ASP A 154 11.25 9.62 -0.76
N ALA A 155 12.35 10.06 -0.14
CA ALA A 155 13.54 9.22 0.03
C ALA A 155 13.29 8.01 0.94
N ASP A 156 12.52 8.19 2.01
CA ASP A 156 12.24 7.14 2.98
C ASP A 156 11.26 6.12 2.40
N ALA A 157 10.18 6.57 1.77
CA ALA A 157 9.21 5.71 1.10
C ALA A 157 9.82 4.97 -0.10
N THR A 158 10.73 5.63 -0.85
CA THR A 158 11.47 5.00 -1.97
C THR A 158 12.37 3.87 -1.47
N GLU A 159 13.07 4.07 -0.36
CA GLU A 159 13.92 3.01 0.20
C GLU A 159 13.06 1.85 0.78
N GLU A 160 11.95 2.15 1.43
CA GLU A 160 11.01 1.13 1.90
C GLU A 160 10.46 0.31 0.74
N HIS A 161 9.98 0.95 -0.33
CA HIS A 161 9.51 0.27 -1.54
C HIS A 161 10.60 -0.58 -2.21
N ARG A 162 11.85 -0.08 -2.26
CA ARG A 162 13.01 -0.87 -2.73
C ARG A 162 13.17 -2.17 -1.95
N GLN A 163 13.05 -2.12 -0.63
CA GLN A 163 13.15 -3.30 0.23
C GLN A 163 11.96 -4.24 0.05
N GLU A 164 10.77 -3.72 -0.22
CA GLU A 164 9.59 -4.52 -0.55
C GLU A 164 9.78 -5.29 -1.85
N ILE A 165 10.26 -4.63 -2.92
CA ILE A 165 10.57 -5.27 -4.20
C ILE A 165 11.60 -6.39 -4.02
N ILE A 166 12.68 -6.14 -3.27
CA ILE A 166 13.70 -7.15 -2.97
C ILE A 166 13.08 -8.33 -2.21
N SER A 167 12.27 -8.05 -1.19
CA SER A 167 11.61 -9.08 -0.38
C SER A 167 10.65 -9.92 -1.20
N GLN A 168 9.92 -9.29 -2.13
CA GLN A 168 9.02 -9.98 -3.06
C GLN A 168 9.81 -10.91 -4.00
N ARG A 169 10.89 -10.43 -4.63
CA ARG A 169 11.76 -11.23 -5.50
C ARG A 169 12.36 -12.44 -4.76
N GLN A 170 12.78 -12.25 -3.51
CA GLN A 170 13.27 -13.32 -2.65
C GLN A 170 12.19 -14.36 -2.35
N SER A 171 10.96 -13.91 -2.08
CA SER A 171 9.83 -14.79 -1.83
C SER A 171 9.44 -15.59 -3.07
N ASP A 172 9.43 -14.94 -4.23
CA ASP A 172 9.09 -15.57 -5.51
C ASP A 172 10.13 -16.63 -5.88
N LEU A 173 11.41 -16.31 -5.78
CA LEU A 173 12.49 -17.28 -6.02
C LEU A 173 12.38 -18.48 -5.07
N TYR A 174 12.13 -18.24 -3.79
CA TYR A 174 11.96 -19.33 -2.83
C TYR A 174 10.78 -20.25 -3.18
N ASN A 175 9.65 -19.65 -3.56
CA ASN A 175 8.45 -20.39 -3.94
C ASN A 175 8.65 -21.17 -5.24
N GLU A 176 9.33 -20.57 -6.23
CA GLU A 176 9.68 -21.22 -7.49
C GLU A 176 10.55 -22.47 -7.25
N VAL A 177 11.63 -22.33 -6.48
CA VAL A 177 12.53 -23.46 -6.16
C VAL A 177 11.79 -24.56 -5.40
N LEU A 178 10.96 -24.19 -4.40
CA LEU A 178 10.16 -25.17 -3.67
C LEU A 178 9.14 -25.88 -4.57
N GLN A 179 8.51 -25.15 -5.50
CA GLN A 179 7.56 -25.75 -6.42
C GLN A 179 8.28 -26.71 -7.38
N GLY A 180 9.46 -26.33 -7.92
CA GLY A 180 10.28 -27.23 -8.73
C GLY A 180 10.63 -28.53 -8.01
N TRP A 181 11.05 -28.44 -6.73
CA TRP A 181 11.34 -29.65 -5.94
C TRP A 181 10.10 -30.51 -5.68
N LYS A 182 8.93 -29.90 -5.49
CA LYS A 182 7.66 -30.64 -5.33
C LYS A 182 7.26 -31.35 -6.62
N ASP A 183 7.47 -30.71 -7.77
CA ASP A 183 7.12 -31.27 -9.07
C ASP A 183 8.06 -32.44 -9.46
N GLU A 184 9.34 -32.35 -9.04
CA GLU A 184 10.33 -33.42 -9.23
C GLU A 184 10.16 -34.58 -8.22
N ALA A 185 9.53 -34.34 -7.08
CA ALA A 185 9.35 -35.35 -6.04
C ALA A 185 8.22 -36.32 -6.43
N GLU A 186 8.53 -37.63 -6.49
CA GLU A 186 7.50 -38.66 -6.58
C GLU A 186 6.80 -38.83 -5.21
N TRP A 187 5.60 -38.25 -5.08
CA TRP A 187 4.78 -38.39 -3.88
C TRP A 187 4.10 -39.76 -3.86
N VAL A 188 4.63 -40.70 -3.08
CA VAL A 188 3.99 -42.00 -2.83
C VAL A 188 3.19 -41.88 -1.53
N LEU A 189 1.88 -41.71 -1.65
CA LEU A 189 0.94 -41.88 -0.52
C LEU A 189 0.86 -43.38 -0.22
N LYS A 190 1.38 -43.81 0.93
CA LYS A 190 1.12 -45.16 1.45
C LYS A 190 -0.22 -45.11 2.17
N ASP A 191 -1.23 -45.70 1.56
CA ASP A 191 -2.49 -46.00 2.27
C ASP A 191 -2.18 -46.92 3.45
N LYS A 192 -2.65 -46.51 4.64
CA LYS A 192 -2.55 -47.34 5.88
C LYS A 192 -3.77 -48.22 5.98
#